data_88960fedae28529d0ffb0753f0571a15
#
_entry.id   88960fedae28529d0ffb0753f0571a15
#
_cell.length_a   1.000
_cell.length_b   1.000
_cell.length_c   1.000
_cell.angle_alpha   90.00
_cell.angle_beta   90.00
_cell.angle_gamma   90.00
#
_symmetry.space_group_name_H-M   'P 1'
#
loop_
_entity.id
_entity.type
_entity.pdbx_description
1 polymer ?
#
loop_
_entity_poly.entity_id
_entity_poly.type
_entity_poly.pdbx_seq_one_letter_code
_entity_poly.pdbx_strand_id
1 'polypeptide(L)'
;MPFNLDELLAAYSTYQRFVALEPNPHHLRYIFPLFEGTYFAYRKIDVLRVTHIAKSISTKPSYIDIGCGYGDFLRKVREYIPNAIGIENDFTLFHILKKPKPDYIYLGPIEGFDKKAVDTAFVGWMEPGVDFRKFVASVANCVITTFDEGGQCGINGGCEYEEFGLQRIAYWRTPSWIDVNTELMNKYYTPSLLSQDTRSHLKSLRSSHNLWYVYSKKDFSNCVREGLHNWIQNEKTMTEMFDFESILDECGYHFKETLQASMSKEPLWEVIFDVDSHDLDGSFHKSPLMKSKDTDQ
;
A
#
# COMPACT_ATOMS: atom_id res chain seq x y z
N MET A 1 -0.39 -5.56 -18.79
CA MET A 1 0.52 -5.54 -19.95
C MET A 1 1.33 -6.82 -19.89
N PRO A 2 1.71 -7.43 -21.02
CA PRO A 2 2.60 -8.56 -20.95
C PRO A 2 3.91 -8.08 -20.30
N PHE A 3 4.35 -8.84 -19.32
CA PHE A 3 5.59 -8.61 -18.60
C PHE A 3 6.77 -8.57 -19.58
N ASN A 4 7.52 -7.48 -19.59
CA ASN A 4 8.72 -7.36 -20.43
C ASN A 4 9.95 -7.78 -19.63
N LEU A 5 10.38 -9.03 -19.83
CA LEU A 5 11.53 -9.61 -19.14
C LEU A 5 12.82 -8.80 -19.37
N ASP A 6 13.02 -8.25 -20.57
CA ASP A 6 14.23 -7.48 -20.88
C ASP A 6 14.28 -6.16 -20.10
N GLU A 7 13.15 -5.49 -19.94
CA GLU A 7 13.05 -4.28 -19.12
C GLU A 7 13.32 -4.59 -17.66
N LEU A 8 12.76 -5.69 -17.13
CA LEU A 8 13.01 -6.13 -15.77
C LEU A 8 14.49 -6.47 -15.53
N LEU A 9 15.12 -7.18 -16.45
CA LEU A 9 16.54 -7.51 -16.36
C LEU A 9 17.43 -6.25 -16.43
N ALA A 10 17.05 -5.27 -17.25
CA ALA A 10 17.73 -3.99 -17.32
C ALA A 10 17.57 -3.19 -16.01
N ALA A 11 16.36 -3.15 -15.46
CA ALA A 11 16.06 -2.53 -14.17
C ALA A 11 16.86 -3.20 -13.04
N TYR A 12 16.88 -4.51 -13.00
CA TYR A 12 17.64 -5.27 -12.02
C TYR A 12 19.16 -5.05 -12.13
N SER A 13 19.70 -5.00 -13.35
CA SER A 13 21.13 -4.69 -13.58
C SER A 13 21.49 -3.29 -13.09
N THR A 14 20.59 -2.34 -13.26
CA THR A 14 20.75 -0.98 -12.75
C THR A 14 20.67 -0.96 -11.23
N TYR A 15 19.72 -1.67 -10.65
CA TYR A 15 19.61 -1.85 -9.20
C TYR A 15 20.89 -2.45 -8.60
N GLN A 16 21.48 -3.48 -9.21
CA GLN A 16 22.74 -4.06 -8.73
C GLN A 16 23.89 -3.04 -8.72
N ARG A 17 23.94 -2.12 -9.68
CA ARG A 17 24.92 -1.02 -9.66
C ARG A 17 24.67 -0.06 -8.51
N PHE A 18 23.40 0.25 -8.20
CA PHE A 18 23.05 1.04 -7.00
C PHE A 18 23.52 0.32 -5.72
N VAL A 19 23.25 -0.97 -5.60
CA VAL A 19 23.67 -1.78 -4.44
C VAL A 19 25.18 -1.70 -4.21
N ALA A 20 25.97 -1.72 -5.29
CA ALA A 20 27.43 -1.65 -5.21
C ALA A 20 27.95 -0.28 -4.77
N LEU A 21 27.18 0.78 -4.95
CA LEU A 21 27.56 2.17 -4.66
C LEU A 21 26.88 2.73 -3.41
N GLU A 22 25.91 2.00 -2.87
CA GLU A 22 25.02 2.49 -1.82
C GLU A 22 25.71 2.54 -0.44
N PRO A 23 25.88 3.70 0.15
CA PRO A 23 26.45 3.85 1.49
C PRO A 23 25.49 3.46 2.61
N ASN A 24 24.17 3.49 2.35
CA ASN A 24 23.15 3.17 3.33
C ASN A 24 22.26 2.02 2.82
N PRO A 25 22.38 0.80 3.38
CA PRO A 25 21.62 -0.36 2.91
C PRO A 25 20.10 -0.20 3.03
N HIS A 26 19.62 0.73 3.85
CA HIS A 26 18.17 1.00 3.97
C HIS A 26 17.61 1.67 2.71
N HIS A 27 18.42 2.42 1.95
CA HIS A 27 17.99 3.04 0.70
C HIS A 27 17.59 2.02 -0.37
N LEU A 28 18.21 0.85 -0.38
CA LEU A 28 17.95 -0.20 -1.37
C LEU A 28 16.48 -0.59 -1.44
N ARG A 29 15.79 -0.54 -0.31
CA ARG A 29 14.37 -0.86 -0.20
C ARG A 29 13.49 0.05 -1.05
N TYR A 30 13.88 1.29 -1.25
CA TYR A 30 13.11 2.31 -1.97
C TYR A 30 13.64 2.58 -3.38
N ILE A 31 14.91 2.30 -3.63
CA ILE A 31 15.55 2.53 -4.95
C ILE A 31 15.10 1.49 -5.98
N PHE A 32 15.03 0.21 -5.60
CA PHE A 32 14.62 -0.85 -6.52
C PHE A 32 13.21 -0.65 -7.08
N PRO A 33 12.20 -0.29 -6.30
CA PRO A 33 10.85 -0.02 -6.80
C PRO A 33 10.75 1.09 -7.83
N LEU A 34 11.77 1.94 -7.91
CA LEU A 34 11.85 2.96 -8.96
C LEU A 34 11.77 2.36 -10.37
N PHE A 35 12.27 1.15 -10.54
CA PHE A 35 12.30 0.45 -11.80
C PHE A 35 11.14 -0.52 -11.98
N GLU A 36 10.65 -1.07 -10.89
CA GLU A 36 9.58 -2.07 -10.86
C GLU A 36 8.19 -1.45 -10.65
N GLY A 37 8.10 -0.36 -9.90
CA GLY A 37 6.85 0.33 -9.61
C GLY A 37 5.89 -0.44 -8.70
N THR A 38 6.38 -1.42 -7.93
CA THR A 38 5.54 -2.37 -7.20
C THR A 38 5.53 -2.22 -5.69
N TYR A 39 6.47 -1.47 -5.12
CA TYR A 39 6.59 -1.34 -3.66
C TYR A 39 6.07 0.01 -3.18
N PHE A 40 5.81 0.07 -1.88
CA PHE A 40 5.33 1.28 -1.23
C PHE A 40 6.11 1.58 0.06
N ALA A 41 6.13 2.85 0.42
CA ALA A 41 6.68 3.29 1.68
C ALA A 41 5.67 3.04 2.80
N TYR A 42 6.11 2.43 3.91
CA TYR A 42 5.29 2.23 5.09
C TYR A 42 6.11 2.34 6.36
N ARG A 43 5.43 2.56 7.47
CA ARG A 43 5.98 2.58 8.81
C ARG A 43 5.44 1.41 9.64
N LYS A 44 6.05 1.17 10.80
CA LYS A 44 5.56 0.21 11.79
C LYS A 44 4.11 0.49 12.16
N ILE A 45 3.73 1.77 12.22
CA ILE A 45 2.36 2.19 12.51
C ILE A 45 1.36 1.66 11.48
N ASP A 46 1.70 1.64 10.20
CA ASP A 46 0.80 1.12 9.15
C ASP A 46 0.59 -0.39 9.32
N VAL A 47 1.67 -1.13 9.66
CA VAL A 47 1.57 -2.55 10.00
C VAL A 47 0.68 -2.79 11.22
N LEU A 48 0.84 -1.96 12.25
CA LEU A 48 0.04 -2.09 13.48
C LEU A 48 -1.42 -1.73 13.26
N ARG A 49 -1.74 -0.72 12.44
CA ARG A 49 -3.12 -0.43 12.02
C ARG A 49 -3.78 -1.63 11.39
N VAL A 50 -3.12 -2.20 10.37
CA VAL A 50 -3.60 -3.40 9.67
C VAL A 50 -3.82 -4.56 10.64
N THR A 51 -2.88 -4.80 11.54
CA THR A 51 -2.97 -5.91 12.50
C THR A 51 -4.06 -5.69 13.56
N HIS A 52 -4.24 -4.46 14.02
CA HIS A 52 -5.31 -4.14 14.98
C HIS A 52 -6.70 -4.22 14.34
N ILE A 53 -6.85 -3.80 13.10
CA ILE A 53 -8.08 -3.99 12.33
C ILE A 53 -8.40 -5.48 12.23
N ALA A 54 -7.44 -6.31 11.83
CA ALA A 54 -7.66 -7.75 11.74
C ALA A 54 -8.05 -8.38 13.08
N LYS A 55 -7.35 -8.01 14.16
CA LYS A 55 -7.63 -8.50 15.51
C LYS A 55 -8.94 -8.00 16.11
N SER A 56 -9.52 -6.92 15.60
CA SER A 56 -10.86 -6.48 16.03
C SER A 56 -11.98 -7.38 15.52
N ILE A 57 -11.74 -8.11 14.44
CA ILE A 57 -12.70 -9.06 13.86
C ILE A 57 -12.62 -10.40 14.57
N SER A 58 -11.41 -10.87 14.89
CA SER A 58 -11.18 -12.16 15.52
C SER A 58 -9.92 -12.14 16.38
N THR A 59 -9.94 -12.84 17.52
CA THR A 59 -8.76 -12.98 18.38
C THR A 59 -7.63 -13.79 17.73
N LYS A 60 -7.96 -14.60 16.72
CA LYS A 60 -7.02 -15.36 15.88
C LYS A 60 -7.37 -15.11 14.41
N PRO A 61 -7.14 -13.90 13.90
CA PRO A 61 -7.61 -13.52 12.59
C PRO A 61 -6.93 -14.33 11.49
N SER A 62 -7.72 -14.71 10.50
CA SER A 62 -7.22 -15.17 9.21
C SER A 62 -6.92 -13.93 8.35
N TYR A 63 -5.70 -13.87 7.83
CA TYR A 63 -5.21 -12.72 7.06
C TYR A 63 -4.55 -13.19 5.77
N ILE A 64 -4.91 -12.55 4.66
CA ILE A 64 -4.27 -12.76 3.36
C ILE A 64 -3.74 -11.44 2.81
N ASP A 65 -2.55 -11.49 2.21
CA ASP A 65 -1.91 -10.39 1.47
C ASP A 65 -1.91 -10.75 -0.01
N ILE A 66 -2.64 -10.02 -0.81
CA ILE A 66 -2.88 -10.31 -2.23
C ILE A 66 -2.03 -9.38 -3.09
N GLY A 67 -1.20 -9.95 -3.97
CA GLY A 67 -0.15 -9.24 -4.65
C GLY A 67 0.97 -8.87 -3.69
N CYS A 68 1.35 -9.82 -2.82
CA CYS A 68 2.26 -9.56 -1.72
C CYS A 68 3.72 -9.30 -2.13
N GLY A 69 4.06 -9.41 -3.41
CA GLY A 69 5.42 -9.28 -3.90
C GLY A 69 6.37 -10.25 -3.20
N TYR A 70 7.50 -9.76 -2.71
CA TYR A 70 8.45 -10.57 -1.93
C TYR A 70 7.98 -10.88 -0.50
N GLY A 71 6.81 -10.40 -0.12
CA GLY A 71 6.25 -10.57 1.21
C GLY A 71 6.96 -9.78 2.30
N ASP A 72 7.55 -8.65 1.99
CA ASP A 72 8.25 -7.85 2.99
C ASP A 72 7.29 -7.16 3.96
N PHE A 73 6.19 -6.59 3.47
CA PHE A 73 5.12 -6.07 4.31
C PHE A 73 4.43 -7.20 5.08
N LEU A 74 4.06 -8.28 4.37
CA LEU A 74 3.48 -9.47 4.98
C LEU A 74 4.34 -10.04 6.10
N ARG A 75 5.67 -10.08 5.93
CA ARG A 75 6.60 -10.56 6.97
C ARG A 75 6.48 -9.72 8.24
N LYS A 76 6.26 -8.40 8.10
CA LYS A 76 6.04 -7.50 9.24
C LYS A 76 4.67 -7.72 9.89
N VAL A 77 3.64 -7.96 9.10
CA VAL A 77 2.31 -8.37 9.61
C VAL A 77 2.41 -9.69 10.38
N ARG A 78 3.20 -10.65 9.91
CA ARG A 78 3.40 -11.97 10.54
C ARG A 78 4.06 -11.90 11.92
N GLU A 79 4.77 -10.84 12.25
CA GLU A 79 5.27 -10.62 13.62
C GLU A 79 4.10 -10.54 14.64
N TYR A 80 2.90 -10.14 14.17
CA TYR A 80 1.68 -9.94 14.98
C TYR A 80 0.57 -10.94 14.68
N ILE A 81 0.54 -11.48 13.43
CA ILE A 81 -0.43 -12.48 12.94
C ILE A 81 0.38 -13.62 12.29
N PRO A 82 0.93 -14.56 13.08
CA PRO A 82 1.87 -15.56 12.57
C PRO A 82 1.33 -16.47 11.46
N ASN A 83 0.01 -16.66 11.39
CA ASN A 83 -0.68 -17.46 10.38
C ASN A 83 -1.10 -16.65 9.13
N ALA A 84 -0.72 -15.39 9.01
CA ALA A 84 -0.95 -14.63 7.80
C ALA A 84 -0.23 -15.27 6.61
N ILE A 85 -0.86 -15.26 5.44
CA ILE A 85 -0.34 -15.83 4.20
C ILE A 85 -0.36 -14.80 3.07
N GLY A 86 0.48 -15.01 2.06
CA GLY A 86 0.54 -14.18 0.86
C GLY A 86 0.12 -14.95 -0.38
N ILE A 87 -0.40 -14.22 -1.35
CA ILE A 87 -0.68 -14.70 -2.70
C ILE A 87 0.07 -13.78 -3.67
N GLU A 88 0.86 -14.38 -4.55
CA GLU A 88 1.61 -13.64 -5.58
C GLU A 88 1.50 -14.37 -6.91
N ASN A 89 1.20 -13.63 -7.96
CA ASN A 89 1.04 -14.20 -9.29
C ASN A 89 2.35 -14.17 -10.11
N ASP A 90 3.27 -13.25 -9.78
CA ASP A 90 4.55 -13.15 -10.48
C ASP A 90 5.60 -14.08 -9.88
N PHE A 91 5.73 -15.28 -10.47
CA PHE A 91 6.74 -16.26 -10.05
C PHE A 91 8.17 -15.85 -10.38
N THR A 92 8.39 -14.83 -11.23
CA THR A 92 9.73 -14.40 -11.65
C THR A 92 10.45 -13.60 -10.58
N LEU A 93 9.73 -12.94 -9.69
CA LEU A 93 10.27 -12.11 -8.62
C LEU A 93 11.34 -12.83 -7.79
N PHE A 94 11.02 -14.02 -7.30
CA PHE A 94 11.96 -14.80 -6.46
C PHE A 94 13.15 -15.34 -7.23
N HIS A 95 12.94 -15.66 -8.51
CA HIS A 95 14.02 -16.13 -9.39
C HIS A 95 15.04 -15.02 -9.67
N ILE A 96 14.57 -13.83 -10.04
CA ILE A 96 15.43 -12.69 -10.37
C ILE A 96 16.26 -12.26 -9.17
N LEU A 97 15.65 -12.14 -8.00
CA LEU A 97 16.36 -11.75 -6.79
C LEU A 97 17.18 -12.88 -6.17
N LYS A 98 17.13 -14.10 -6.74
CA LYS A 98 17.78 -15.28 -6.17
C LYS A 98 17.47 -15.48 -4.69
N LYS A 99 16.25 -15.11 -4.28
CA LYS A 99 15.76 -15.29 -2.92
C LYS A 99 14.83 -16.50 -2.86
N PRO A 100 14.95 -17.34 -1.83
CA PRO A 100 13.99 -18.42 -1.64
C PRO A 100 12.61 -17.84 -1.35
N LYS A 101 11.60 -18.40 -2.00
CA LYS A 101 10.20 -18.07 -1.71
C LYS A 101 9.86 -18.53 -0.29
N PRO A 102 9.29 -17.66 0.57
CA PRO A 102 8.79 -18.08 1.87
C PRO A 102 7.65 -19.10 1.76
N ASP A 103 7.57 -20.04 2.70
CA ASP A 103 6.54 -21.09 2.69
C ASP A 103 5.12 -20.54 2.85
N TYR A 104 4.96 -19.39 3.46
CA TYR A 104 3.69 -18.72 3.66
C TYR A 104 3.23 -17.89 2.46
N ILE A 105 3.95 -17.90 1.32
CA ILE A 105 3.52 -17.27 0.07
C ILE A 105 3.12 -18.34 -0.92
N TYR A 106 1.86 -18.28 -1.35
CA TYR A 106 1.33 -19.08 -2.45
C TYR A 106 1.65 -18.38 -3.77
N LEU A 107 2.29 -19.09 -4.71
CA LEU A 107 2.49 -18.60 -6.08
C LEU A 107 1.39 -19.12 -6.99
N GLY A 108 0.63 -18.22 -7.54
CA GLY A 108 -0.44 -18.51 -8.48
C GLY A 108 -1.54 -17.47 -8.47
N PRO A 109 -2.48 -17.59 -9.41
CA PRO A 109 -3.59 -16.66 -9.50
C PRO A 109 -4.50 -16.77 -8.28
N ILE A 110 -5.09 -15.65 -7.89
CA ILE A 110 -5.97 -15.57 -6.72
C ILE A 110 -7.19 -16.48 -6.86
N GLU A 111 -7.67 -16.74 -8.06
CA GLU A 111 -8.81 -17.62 -8.34
C GLU A 111 -8.51 -19.09 -8.01
N GLY A 112 -7.25 -19.46 -7.98
CA GLY A 112 -6.78 -20.78 -7.56
C GLY A 112 -6.69 -20.97 -6.05
N PHE A 113 -6.81 -19.88 -5.29
CA PHE A 113 -6.80 -19.94 -3.83
C PHE A 113 -8.10 -20.55 -3.30
N ASP A 114 -7.99 -21.46 -2.32
CA ASP A 114 -9.14 -22.07 -1.68
C ASP A 114 -10.06 -21.00 -1.06
N LYS A 115 -11.32 -20.95 -1.53
CA LYS A 115 -12.32 -19.91 -1.20
C LYS A 115 -12.83 -19.99 0.25
N LYS A 116 -11.97 -20.23 1.21
CA LYS A 116 -12.36 -20.08 2.62
C LYS A 116 -12.53 -18.62 2.96
N ALA A 117 -13.58 -18.31 3.72
CA ALA A 117 -13.76 -16.97 4.26
C ALA A 117 -12.54 -16.59 5.11
N VAL A 118 -12.05 -15.35 4.91
CA VAL A 118 -10.97 -14.77 5.69
C VAL A 118 -11.47 -13.52 6.42
N ASP A 119 -10.88 -13.24 7.57
CA ASP A 119 -11.26 -12.06 8.35
C ASP A 119 -10.79 -10.79 7.66
N THR A 120 -9.55 -10.77 7.17
CA THR A 120 -8.98 -9.59 6.53
C THR A 120 -8.17 -9.96 5.30
N ALA A 121 -8.42 -9.24 4.21
CA ALA A 121 -7.56 -9.22 3.03
C ALA A 121 -6.85 -7.87 2.93
N PHE A 122 -5.57 -7.88 2.63
CA PHE A 122 -4.82 -6.70 2.22
C PHE A 122 -4.53 -6.78 0.73
N VAL A 123 -4.72 -5.65 0.03
CA VAL A 123 -4.44 -5.50 -1.40
C VAL A 123 -3.57 -4.26 -1.58
N GLY A 124 -2.27 -4.48 -1.76
CA GLY A 124 -1.34 -3.41 -2.06
C GLY A 124 -1.12 -3.31 -3.58
N TRP A 125 -1.59 -2.25 -4.19
CA TRP A 125 -1.47 -2.00 -5.65
C TRP A 125 -2.03 -3.11 -6.53
N MET A 126 -3.30 -3.04 -6.81
CA MET A 126 -3.86 -3.88 -7.86
C MET A 126 -3.26 -3.48 -9.22
N GLU A 127 -2.72 -4.45 -9.95
CA GLU A 127 -2.06 -4.23 -11.23
C GLU A 127 -2.98 -3.52 -12.24
N PRO A 128 -2.49 -2.56 -13.04
CA PRO A 128 -3.30 -1.90 -14.06
C PRO A 128 -3.90 -2.90 -15.06
N GLY A 129 -5.20 -2.78 -15.30
CA GLY A 129 -5.93 -3.65 -16.23
C GLY A 129 -6.43 -4.96 -15.61
N VAL A 130 -6.16 -5.20 -14.33
CA VAL A 130 -6.64 -6.37 -13.58
C VAL A 130 -7.72 -5.94 -12.59
N ASP A 131 -8.76 -6.75 -12.43
CA ASP A 131 -9.80 -6.53 -11.41
C ASP A 131 -10.24 -7.85 -10.78
N PHE A 132 -9.79 -8.08 -9.56
CA PHE A 132 -10.19 -9.21 -8.73
C PHE A 132 -10.99 -8.79 -7.48
N ARG A 133 -11.44 -7.52 -7.41
CA ARG A 133 -12.17 -6.97 -6.25
C ARG A 133 -13.40 -7.77 -5.88
N LYS A 134 -14.16 -8.22 -6.89
CA LYS A 134 -15.34 -9.07 -6.67
C LYS A 134 -15.01 -10.37 -5.94
N PHE A 135 -13.88 -11.00 -6.31
CA PHE A 135 -13.42 -12.19 -5.62
C PHE A 135 -13.04 -11.88 -4.17
N VAL A 136 -12.21 -10.85 -3.96
CA VAL A 136 -11.76 -10.44 -2.62
C VAL A 136 -12.95 -10.10 -1.72
N ALA A 137 -13.89 -9.29 -2.19
CA ALA A 137 -15.10 -8.95 -1.45
C ALA A 137 -15.96 -10.18 -1.08
N SER A 138 -15.95 -11.22 -1.93
CA SER A 138 -16.71 -12.45 -1.67
C SER A 138 -16.12 -13.27 -0.52
N VAL A 139 -14.79 -13.24 -0.32
CA VAL A 139 -14.11 -14.07 0.66
C VAL A 139 -13.72 -13.34 1.93
N ALA A 140 -13.45 -12.02 1.88
CA ALA A 140 -13.00 -11.25 3.03
C ALA A 140 -14.15 -10.58 3.78
N ASN A 141 -14.04 -10.49 5.11
CA ASN A 141 -14.94 -9.72 5.95
C ASN A 141 -14.52 -8.24 6.02
N CYS A 142 -13.22 -8.00 5.94
CA CYS A 142 -12.60 -6.68 5.87
C CYS A 142 -11.56 -6.67 4.76
N VAL A 143 -11.50 -5.57 4.01
CA VAL A 143 -10.50 -5.35 2.97
C VAL A 143 -9.75 -4.06 3.29
N ILE A 144 -8.43 -4.14 3.33
CA ILE A 144 -7.56 -2.98 3.43
C ILE A 144 -6.83 -2.89 2.10
N THR A 145 -6.93 -1.76 1.42
CA THR A 145 -6.25 -1.56 0.15
C THR A 145 -5.42 -0.29 0.17
N THR A 146 -4.29 -0.31 -0.52
CA THR A 146 -3.46 0.89 -0.72
C THR A 146 -3.11 1.04 -2.21
N PHE A 147 -3.12 2.28 -2.68
CA PHE A 147 -2.89 2.63 -4.08
C PHE A 147 -2.52 4.11 -4.21
N ASP A 148 -1.95 4.49 -5.35
CA ASP A 148 -1.63 5.89 -5.64
C ASP A 148 -2.89 6.71 -5.88
N GLU A 149 -3.04 7.83 -5.21
CA GLU A 149 -4.16 8.75 -5.40
C GLU A 149 -4.19 9.27 -6.86
N GLY A 150 -5.24 8.89 -7.58
CA GLY A 150 -5.38 9.17 -9.01
C GLY A 150 -4.40 8.38 -9.89
N GLY A 151 -3.89 7.26 -9.37
CA GLY A 151 -3.01 6.34 -10.06
C GLY A 151 -3.72 5.46 -11.09
N GLN A 152 -2.98 4.47 -11.59
CA GLN A 152 -3.41 3.57 -12.65
C GLN A 152 -3.77 2.17 -12.15
N CYS A 153 -3.99 2.01 -10.84
CA CYS A 153 -4.32 0.73 -10.23
C CYS A 153 -5.66 0.20 -10.75
N GLY A 154 -5.74 -1.12 -10.91
CA GLY A 154 -6.97 -1.78 -11.33
C GLY A 154 -7.46 -1.38 -12.72
N ILE A 155 -8.76 -1.52 -12.94
CA ILE A 155 -9.42 -1.07 -14.17
C ILE A 155 -9.87 0.37 -13.99
N ASN A 156 -9.39 1.28 -14.84
CA ASN A 156 -9.72 2.71 -14.79
C ASN A 156 -9.38 3.40 -13.44
N GLY A 157 -8.38 2.91 -12.73
CA GLY A 157 -8.01 3.45 -11.42
C GLY A 157 -8.92 3.01 -10.28
N GLY A 158 -9.87 2.09 -10.51
CA GLY A 158 -10.83 1.62 -9.51
C GLY A 158 -10.19 0.66 -8.50
N CYS A 159 -10.11 1.10 -7.25
CA CYS A 159 -9.66 0.29 -6.12
C CYS A 159 -10.70 0.27 -4.99
N GLU A 160 -11.86 0.84 -5.23
CA GLU A 160 -12.96 0.91 -4.29
C GLU A 160 -13.77 -0.39 -4.27
N TYR A 161 -14.38 -0.70 -3.12
CA TYR A 161 -15.11 -1.95 -2.88
C TYR A 161 -16.61 -1.74 -2.57
N GLU A 162 -17.12 -0.49 -2.61
CA GLU A 162 -18.52 -0.19 -2.33
C GLU A 162 -19.47 -0.87 -3.31
N GLU A 163 -19.10 -0.97 -4.58
CA GLU A 163 -19.90 -1.65 -5.61
C GLU A 163 -20.06 -3.16 -5.37
N PHE A 164 -19.17 -3.74 -4.52
CA PHE A 164 -19.21 -5.16 -4.13
C PHE A 164 -19.83 -5.36 -2.75
N GLY A 165 -20.51 -4.36 -2.20
CA GLY A 165 -21.28 -4.45 -0.96
C GLY A 165 -20.48 -4.27 0.31
N LEU A 166 -19.25 -3.77 0.25
CA LEU A 166 -18.51 -3.35 1.43
C LEU A 166 -18.73 -1.86 1.71
N GLN A 167 -18.61 -1.48 2.98
CA GLN A 167 -18.67 -0.09 3.42
C GLN A 167 -17.26 0.40 3.72
N ARG A 168 -16.90 1.59 3.26
CA ARG A 168 -15.66 2.22 3.67
C ARG A 168 -15.81 2.73 5.10
N ILE A 169 -14.86 2.37 5.95
CA ILE A 169 -14.87 2.67 7.38
C ILE A 169 -13.96 3.87 7.68
N ALA A 170 -12.79 3.87 7.07
CA ALA A 170 -11.78 4.88 7.30
C ALA A 170 -10.77 4.93 6.14
N TYR A 171 -9.98 6.00 6.11
CA TYR A 171 -8.86 6.12 5.20
C TYR A 171 -7.75 7.00 5.80
N TRP A 172 -6.55 6.85 5.26
CA TRP A 172 -5.41 7.74 5.53
C TRP A 172 -4.49 7.79 4.33
N ARG A 173 -3.52 8.72 4.37
CA ARG A 173 -2.50 8.90 3.34
C ARG A 173 -1.12 8.62 3.90
N THR A 174 -0.24 8.10 3.06
CA THR A 174 1.19 7.97 3.33
C THR A 174 2.00 8.52 2.15
N PRO A 175 3.29 8.83 2.33
CA PRO A 175 4.14 9.17 1.18
C PRO A 175 4.14 8.01 0.18
N SER A 176 4.12 8.33 -1.11
CA SER A 176 4.30 7.32 -2.15
C SER A 176 5.78 6.92 -2.26
N TRP A 177 6.02 5.76 -2.91
CA TRP A 177 7.38 5.38 -3.25
C TRP A 177 8.05 6.40 -4.21
N ILE A 178 7.27 7.08 -5.05
CA ILE A 178 7.73 8.15 -5.94
C ILE A 178 8.24 9.33 -5.13
N ASP A 179 7.49 9.75 -4.11
CA ASP A 179 7.88 10.85 -3.22
C ASP A 179 9.23 10.53 -2.56
N VAL A 180 9.34 9.35 -1.95
CA VAL A 180 10.56 8.92 -1.25
C VAL A 180 11.74 8.79 -2.20
N ASN A 181 11.56 8.13 -3.35
CA ASN A 181 12.64 7.97 -4.32
C ASN A 181 13.08 9.30 -4.93
N THR A 182 12.14 10.23 -5.18
CA THR A 182 12.46 11.56 -5.69
C THR A 182 13.38 12.29 -4.72
N GLU A 183 13.07 12.26 -3.43
CA GLU A 183 13.91 12.90 -2.40
C GLU A 183 15.28 12.20 -2.25
N LEU A 184 15.33 10.87 -2.24
CA LEU A 184 16.58 10.12 -2.20
C LEU A 184 17.44 10.41 -3.42
N MET A 185 16.85 10.41 -4.63
CA MET A 185 17.56 10.70 -5.86
C MET A 185 18.12 12.13 -5.85
N ASN A 186 17.31 13.10 -5.45
CA ASN A 186 17.76 14.48 -5.38
C ASN A 186 18.91 14.65 -4.38
N LYS A 187 18.85 14.01 -3.24
CA LYS A 187 19.77 14.21 -2.13
C LYS A 187 21.08 13.43 -2.28
N TYR A 188 21.05 12.19 -2.76
CA TYR A 188 22.19 11.28 -2.71
C TYR A 188 22.67 10.79 -4.08
N TYR A 189 21.81 10.72 -5.10
CA TYR A 189 22.12 10.01 -6.35
C TYR A 189 22.09 10.89 -7.60
N THR A 190 21.76 12.16 -7.48
CA THR A 190 21.31 12.99 -8.61
C THR A 190 22.31 13.22 -9.73
N PRO A 191 23.62 13.30 -9.60
CA PRO A 191 24.39 13.62 -10.81
C PRO A 191 24.90 12.40 -11.59
N SER A 192 25.10 11.25 -10.98
CA SER A 192 25.99 10.24 -11.55
C SER A 192 25.32 8.92 -11.96
N LEU A 193 24.13 8.62 -11.49
CA LEU A 193 23.56 7.28 -11.63
C LEU A 193 22.32 7.20 -12.53
N LEU A 194 21.61 8.29 -12.72
CA LEU A 194 20.42 8.32 -13.58
C LEU A 194 20.71 9.06 -14.88
N SER A 195 20.28 8.49 -16.01
CA SER A 195 20.27 9.21 -17.28
C SER A 195 19.37 10.44 -17.19
N GLN A 196 19.61 11.41 -18.07
CA GLN A 196 18.74 12.60 -18.14
C GLN A 196 17.30 12.24 -18.46
N ASP A 197 17.10 11.20 -19.31
CA ASP A 197 15.77 10.73 -19.68
C ASP A 197 15.04 10.11 -18.49
N THR A 198 15.72 9.28 -17.68
CA THR A 198 15.15 8.70 -16.46
C THR A 198 14.75 9.79 -15.48
N ARG A 199 15.59 10.82 -15.29
CA ARG A 199 15.25 11.96 -14.42
C ARG A 199 14.07 12.75 -14.92
N SER A 200 13.98 12.98 -16.23
CA SER A 200 12.84 13.67 -16.85
C SER A 200 11.55 12.85 -16.69
N HIS A 201 11.65 11.54 -16.87
CA HIS A 201 10.53 10.62 -16.66
C HIS A 201 10.05 10.64 -15.21
N LEU A 202 10.95 10.52 -14.23
CA LEU A 202 10.59 10.60 -12.81
C LEU A 202 9.91 11.91 -12.42
N LYS A 203 10.38 13.04 -12.97
CA LYS A 203 9.74 14.35 -12.75
C LYS A 203 8.37 14.45 -13.42
N SER A 204 8.12 13.69 -14.49
CA SER A 204 6.83 13.65 -15.17
C SER A 204 5.84 12.72 -14.48
N LEU A 205 6.32 11.78 -13.65
CA LEU A 205 5.43 10.97 -12.84
C LEU A 205 4.71 11.87 -11.84
N ARG A 206 3.41 11.67 -11.75
CA ARG A 206 2.60 12.40 -10.79
C ARG A 206 3.02 12.00 -9.39
N SER A 207 3.55 12.95 -8.63
CA SER A 207 3.70 12.79 -7.19
C SER A 207 2.31 12.82 -6.57
N SER A 208 1.86 11.70 -6.09
CA SER A 208 0.61 11.58 -5.34
C SER A 208 0.84 10.65 -4.16
N HIS A 209 0.29 11.03 -3.01
CA HIS A 209 0.37 10.18 -1.84
C HIS A 209 -0.36 8.85 -2.06
N ASN A 210 0.06 7.83 -1.34
CA ASN A 210 -0.70 6.59 -1.28
C ASN A 210 -1.93 6.79 -0.43
N LEU A 211 -3.07 6.35 -0.95
CA LEU A 211 -4.31 6.21 -0.20
C LEU A 211 -4.40 4.82 0.39
N TRP A 212 -4.80 4.76 1.64
CA TRP A 212 -5.17 3.54 2.34
C TRP A 212 -6.65 3.61 2.64
N TYR A 213 -7.41 2.63 2.16
CA TYR A 213 -8.82 2.49 2.46
C TYR A 213 -9.07 1.24 3.29
N VAL A 214 -9.97 1.35 4.24
CA VAL A 214 -10.45 0.24 5.07
C VAL A 214 -11.93 0.02 4.76
N TYR A 215 -12.23 -1.13 4.24
CA TYR A 215 -13.58 -1.58 3.92
C TYR A 215 -13.99 -2.74 4.80
N SER A 216 -15.27 -2.85 5.13
CA SER A 216 -15.79 -4.03 5.80
C SER A 216 -17.19 -4.38 5.34
N LYS A 217 -17.58 -5.64 5.53
CA LYS A 217 -18.99 -6.03 5.49
C LYS A 217 -19.72 -5.37 6.64
N LYS A 218 -21.01 -5.08 6.46
CA LYS A 218 -21.85 -4.37 7.44
C LYS A 218 -21.76 -4.95 8.85
N ASP A 219 -21.76 -6.27 8.97
CA ASP A 219 -21.74 -6.97 10.27
C ASP A 219 -20.44 -6.76 11.06
N PHE A 220 -19.37 -6.35 10.40
CA PHE A 220 -18.05 -6.12 10.99
C PHE A 220 -17.66 -4.63 11.10
N SER A 221 -18.50 -3.73 10.59
CA SER A 221 -18.16 -2.30 10.49
C SER A 221 -17.88 -1.68 11.84
N ASN A 222 -18.70 -1.98 12.84
CA ASN A 222 -18.54 -1.41 14.19
C ASN A 222 -17.26 -1.90 14.85
N CYS A 223 -16.99 -3.21 14.85
CA CYS A 223 -15.78 -3.74 15.51
C CYS A 223 -14.50 -3.26 14.81
N VAL A 224 -14.50 -3.12 13.47
CA VAL A 224 -13.37 -2.55 12.71
C VAL A 224 -13.16 -1.08 13.06
N ARG A 225 -14.23 -0.29 13.10
CA ARG A 225 -14.16 1.14 13.48
C ARG A 225 -13.65 1.33 14.89
N GLU A 226 -14.23 0.63 15.86
CA GLU A 226 -13.82 0.71 17.28
C GLU A 226 -12.38 0.22 17.46
N GLY A 227 -11.99 -0.88 16.82
CA GLY A 227 -10.65 -1.42 16.89
C GLY A 227 -9.59 -0.42 16.39
N LEU A 228 -9.85 0.22 15.25
CA LEU A 228 -8.95 1.23 14.70
C LEU A 228 -8.96 2.51 15.56
N HIS A 229 -10.14 2.96 16.00
CA HIS A 229 -10.26 4.15 16.85
C HIS A 229 -9.49 4.00 18.17
N ASN A 230 -9.66 2.86 18.85
CA ASN A 230 -8.95 2.57 20.10
C ASN A 230 -7.43 2.49 19.89
N TRP A 231 -6.99 1.96 18.74
CA TRP A 231 -5.57 1.88 18.43
C TRP A 231 -4.95 3.28 18.22
N ILE A 232 -5.60 4.16 17.47
CA ILE A 232 -5.09 5.52 17.17
C ILE A 232 -4.76 6.33 18.42
N GLN A 233 -5.49 6.13 19.52
CA GLN A 233 -5.20 6.80 20.79
C GLN A 233 -3.81 6.42 21.32
N ASN A 234 -3.34 5.21 21.04
CA ASN A 234 -2.05 4.70 21.47
C ASN A 234 -0.90 5.12 20.52
N GLU A 235 -1.19 5.39 19.25
CA GLU A 235 -0.18 5.74 18.24
C GLU A 235 0.63 6.98 18.62
N LYS A 236 0.01 7.96 19.28
CA LYS A 236 0.65 9.22 19.67
C LYS A 236 1.81 9.01 20.65
N THR A 237 1.81 7.92 21.39
CA THR A 237 2.84 7.57 22.37
C THR A 237 3.90 6.61 21.83
N MET A 238 3.68 6.06 20.62
CA MET A 238 4.63 5.15 19.99
C MET A 238 5.98 5.83 19.72
N THR A 239 7.04 5.14 20.14
CA THR A 239 8.44 5.52 19.84
C THR A 239 9.15 4.46 19.02
N GLU A 240 8.58 3.25 18.95
CA GLU A 240 9.16 2.15 18.23
C GLU A 240 8.95 2.29 16.74
N MET A 241 10.03 2.10 15.97
CA MET A 241 10.04 2.14 14.51
C MET A 241 10.86 0.97 13.96
N PHE A 242 10.66 0.65 12.71
CA PHE A 242 11.58 -0.23 11.99
C PHE A 242 12.84 0.54 11.62
N ASP A 243 13.98 -0.14 11.54
CA ASP A 243 15.27 0.50 11.20
C ASP A 243 15.22 1.29 9.89
N PHE A 244 14.47 0.80 8.90
CA PHE A 244 14.34 1.46 7.59
C PHE A 244 13.49 2.74 7.61
N GLU A 245 12.70 2.98 8.66
CA GLU A 245 11.82 4.17 8.72
C GLU A 245 12.61 5.48 8.82
N SER A 246 13.84 5.43 9.30
CA SER A 246 14.72 6.61 9.33
C SER A 246 14.88 7.28 7.97
N ILE A 247 14.74 6.53 6.87
CA ILE A 247 14.77 7.07 5.51
C ILE A 247 13.60 8.00 5.25
N LEU A 248 12.42 7.68 5.76
CA LEU A 248 11.26 8.57 5.62
C LEU A 248 11.51 9.90 6.32
N ASP A 249 12.15 9.85 7.49
CA ASP A 249 12.56 11.06 8.21
C ASP A 249 13.65 11.83 7.46
N GLU A 250 14.63 11.15 6.88
CA GLU A 250 15.64 11.76 5.99
C GLU A 250 15.03 12.47 4.79
N CYS A 251 13.92 11.97 4.25
CA CYS A 251 13.15 12.56 3.16
C CYS A 251 12.20 13.69 3.64
N GLY A 252 12.16 13.99 4.94
CA GLY A 252 11.31 15.05 5.47
C GLY A 252 9.88 14.59 5.84
N TYR A 253 9.62 13.30 5.81
CA TYR A 253 8.30 12.73 6.15
C TYR A 253 8.26 12.27 7.62
N HIS A 254 8.41 13.21 8.54
CA HIS A 254 8.39 12.96 9.98
C HIS A 254 6.96 12.68 10.46
N PHE A 255 6.71 11.46 10.93
CA PHE A 255 5.37 11.03 11.34
C PHE A 255 4.69 12.01 12.31
N LYS A 256 5.36 12.37 13.42
CA LYS A 256 4.78 13.24 14.45
C LYS A 256 4.60 14.69 13.99
N GLU A 257 5.55 15.21 13.24
CA GLU A 257 5.50 16.58 12.72
C GLU A 257 4.43 16.71 11.64
N THR A 258 4.31 15.72 10.78
CA THR A 258 3.30 15.72 9.71
C THR A 258 1.89 15.60 10.26
N LEU A 259 1.69 14.83 11.35
CA LEU A 259 0.41 14.80 12.08
C LEU A 259 0.09 16.14 12.77
N GLN A 260 1.11 16.85 13.27
CA GLN A 260 0.92 18.16 13.92
C GLN A 260 0.75 19.29 12.90
N ALA A 261 1.36 19.15 11.73
CA ALA A 261 1.25 20.11 10.64
C ALA A 261 -0.09 20.03 9.88
N SER A 262 -1.16 19.56 10.53
CA SER A 262 -2.50 19.33 9.98
C SER A 262 -3.20 20.57 9.37
N MET A 263 -2.45 21.64 9.14
CA MET A 263 -2.81 22.78 8.31
C MET A 263 -2.54 22.53 6.82
N SER A 264 -1.87 21.43 6.46
CA SER A 264 -1.72 21.03 5.05
C SER A 264 -3.03 20.46 4.54
N LYS A 265 -3.34 20.69 3.26
CA LYS A 265 -4.57 20.20 2.63
C LYS A 265 -4.68 18.65 2.61
N GLU A 266 -3.60 17.95 2.90
CA GLU A 266 -3.49 16.50 2.82
C GLU A 266 -2.57 15.98 3.93
N PRO A 267 -3.08 15.88 5.19
CA PRO A 267 -2.26 15.38 6.29
C PRO A 267 -1.91 13.90 6.09
N LEU A 268 -0.61 13.59 6.18
CA LEU A 268 -0.13 12.21 6.13
C LEU A 268 -0.38 11.52 7.48
N TRP A 269 -0.68 10.23 7.42
CA TRP A 269 -0.96 9.33 8.55
C TRP A 269 -2.16 9.72 9.43
N GLU A 270 -2.86 10.81 9.16
CA GLU A 270 -4.11 11.12 9.86
C GLU A 270 -5.21 10.16 9.38
N VAL A 271 -5.84 9.46 10.34
CA VAL A 271 -6.95 8.56 10.02
C VAL A 271 -8.25 9.34 10.04
N ILE A 272 -8.93 9.30 8.91
CA ILE A 272 -10.24 9.93 8.73
C ILE A 272 -11.28 8.81 8.68
N PHE A 273 -12.27 8.88 9.56
CA PHE A 273 -13.40 7.95 9.57
C PHE A 273 -14.52 8.46 8.69
N ASP A 274 -15.08 7.58 7.88
CA ASP A 274 -16.30 7.90 7.15
C ASP A 274 -17.49 8.02 8.13
N VAL A 275 -18.39 8.95 7.85
CA VAL A 275 -19.61 9.14 8.65
C VAL A 275 -20.54 7.95 8.41
N ASP A 276 -21.07 7.38 9.48
CA ASP A 276 -22.05 6.31 9.36
C ASP A 276 -23.29 6.81 8.62
N SER A 277 -23.72 6.07 7.61
CA SER A 277 -24.91 6.38 6.82
C SER A 277 -26.20 6.40 7.65
N HIS A 278 -26.16 6.03 8.93
CA HIS A 278 -27.26 6.10 9.87
C HIS A 278 -27.43 7.48 10.54
N ASP A 279 -26.40 8.33 10.52
CA ASP A 279 -26.44 9.68 11.11
C ASP A 279 -26.82 10.77 10.08
N LEU A 280 -26.99 10.39 8.82
CA LEU A 280 -27.36 11.31 7.75
C LEU A 280 -28.84 11.14 7.40
N ASP A 281 -29.69 11.81 8.15
CA ASP A 281 -31.02 12.17 7.67
C ASP A 281 -30.84 13.14 6.48
N GLY A 282 -30.88 12.60 5.29
CA GLY A 282 -31.34 13.26 4.08
C GLY A 282 -30.43 14.18 3.29
N SER A 283 -29.10 14.17 3.38
CA SER A 283 -28.28 14.93 2.40
C SER A 283 -27.08 14.14 1.90
N PHE A 284 -27.20 13.66 0.67
CA PHE A 284 -26.09 13.07 -0.09
C PHE A 284 -25.04 14.17 -0.42
N HIS A 285 -23.95 14.21 0.30
CA HIS A 285 -22.73 14.83 -0.20
C HIS A 285 -21.95 13.81 -1.02
N LYS A 286 -22.04 13.95 -2.35
CA LYS A 286 -21.13 13.30 -3.28
C LYS A 286 -19.70 13.68 -2.91
N SER A 287 -18.83 12.67 -2.78
CA SER A 287 -17.39 12.87 -2.64
C SER A 287 -16.87 13.86 -3.69
N PRO A 288 -16.01 14.82 -3.33
CA PRO A 288 -15.54 15.86 -4.24
C PRO A 288 -14.66 15.38 -5.41
N LEU A 289 -14.38 14.08 -5.52
CA LEU A 289 -13.33 13.52 -6.38
C LEU A 289 -13.78 12.99 -7.73
N MET A 290 -15.08 13.09 -8.11
CA MET A 290 -15.50 12.75 -9.47
C MET A 290 -16.11 13.95 -10.20
N LYS A 291 -15.27 14.83 -10.71
CA LYS A 291 -15.61 15.61 -11.91
C LYS A 291 -14.92 14.95 -13.10
N SER A 292 -15.67 14.09 -13.81
CA SER A 292 -15.37 13.73 -15.17
C SER A 292 -15.27 15.02 -15.99
N LYS A 293 -14.11 15.28 -16.56
CA LYS A 293 -14.03 16.20 -17.69
C LYS A 293 -14.55 15.43 -18.89
N ASP A 294 -15.82 15.62 -19.20
CA ASP A 294 -16.29 15.49 -20.57
C ASP A 294 -15.54 16.55 -21.38
N THR A 295 -14.64 16.11 -22.22
CA THR A 295 -14.10 16.91 -23.31
C THR A 295 -14.81 16.50 -24.58
N ASP A 296 -15.82 17.28 -24.93
CA ASP A 296 -16.20 17.45 -26.33
C ASP A 296 -14.99 18.03 -27.09
N GLN A 297 -14.62 17.35 -28.12
CA GLN A 297 -14.08 17.62 -29.46
C GLN A 297 -12.96 16.69 -29.87
#